data_5af7ca1ecb1099e4ca6a53e061450c46
#
_entry.id   5af7ca1ecb1099e4ca6a53e061450c46
#
_cell.length_a   1.000
_cell.length_b   1.000
_cell.length_c   1.000
_cell.angle_alpha   90.00
_cell.angle_beta   90.00
_cell.angle_gamma   90.00
#
_symmetry.space_group_name_H-M   'P 1'
#
loop_
_entity.id
_entity.type
_entity.pdbx_description
1 polymer ?
#
loop_
_entity_poly.entity_id
_entity_poly.type
_entity_poly.pdbx_seq_one_letter_code
_entity_poly.pdbx_strand_id
1 'polypeptide(L)'
;MKIKNITIDFTGGKGYIEKDWGHSFPEGYIWMQCNNFKKENFSVKASVAKIPWLKSSFIGFISGVLIDGELIEFTTYNSSKLLACKVTDSFVLISLENPKFNLDIKLTRKKPTKLVAPISGFMDSRVEECMDGKMEVFLKEKKTNNII
;
A
#
# COMPACT_ATOMS: atom_id res chain seq x y z
N MET A 1 -16.35 -18.69 7.91
CA MET A 1 -15.12 -19.17 8.61
C MET A 1 -15.42 -19.34 10.10
N LYS A 2 -14.86 -20.36 10.76
CA LYS A 2 -15.05 -20.57 12.20
C LYS A 2 -13.72 -20.33 12.92
N ILE A 3 -13.71 -19.41 13.89
CA ILE A 3 -12.56 -19.12 14.74
C ILE A 3 -12.97 -19.39 16.19
N LYS A 4 -12.35 -20.40 16.82
CA LYS A 4 -12.79 -20.91 18.12
C LYS A 4 -14.28 -21.28 18.06
N ASN A 5 -15.13 -20.61 18.86
CA ASN A 5 -16.58 -20.80 18.91
C ASN A 5 -17.39 -19.74 18.14
N ILE A 6 -16.71 -18.84 17.40
CA ILE A 6 -17.36 -17.75 16.68
C ILE A 6 -17.38 -18.10 15.19
N THR A 7 -18.57 -18.06 14.60
CA THR A 7 -18.75 -18.16 13.14
C THR A 7 -18.78 -16.77 12.57
N ILE A 8 -17.87 -16.48 11.62
CA ILE A 8 -17.81 -15.22 10.90
C ILE A 8 -18.28 -15.49 9.48
N ASP A 9 -19.33 -14.77 9.06
CA ASP A 9 -19.83 -14.78 7.70
C ASP A 9 -19.12 -13.68 6.89
N PHE A 10 -18.53 -14.07 5.78
CA PHE A 10 -17.85 -13.17 4.84
C PHE A 10 -18.64 -12.94 3.55
N THR A 11 -19.91 -13.38 3.51
CA THR A 11 -20.78 -13.17 2.34
C THR A 11 -20.91 -11.69 2.05
N GLY A 12 -20.64 -11.29 0.79
CA GLY A 12 -20.65 -9.89 0.35
C GLY A 12 -19.40 -9.09 0.74
N GLY A 13 -18.42 -9.72 1.42
CA GLY A 13 -17.14 -9.10 1.73
C GLY A 13 -16.31 -8.84 0.47
N LYS A 14 -15.40 -7.87 0.56
CA LYS A 14 -14.42 -7.55 -0.49
C LYS A 14 -13.04 -8.07 -0.07
N GLY A 15 -12.36 -8.75 -0.99
CA GLY A 15 -11.00 -9.25 -0.80
C GLY A 15 -10.00 -8.52 -1.69
N TYR A 16 -8.73 -8.64 -1.34
CA TYR A 16 -7.60 -8.25 -2.16
C TYR A 16 -6.65 -9.45 -2.29
N ILE A 17 -6.17 -9.69 -3.50
CA ILE A 17 -5.22 -10.77 -3.78
C ILE A 17 -4.01 -10.16 -4.48
N GLU A 18 -2.84 -10.40 -3.92
CA GLU A 18 -1.55 -10.05 -4.49
C GLU A 18 -0.62 -11.24 -4.36
N LYS A 19 0.28 -11.40 -5.29
CA LYS A 19 1.30 -12.44 -5.26
C LYS A 19 2.63 -11.86 -5.71
N ASP A 20 3.60 -11.94 -4.83
CA ASP A 20 4.99 -11.62 -5.09
C ASP A 20 5.83 -12.89 -4.97
N TRP A 21 6.87 -13.00 -5.78
CA TRP A 21 7.83 -14.11 -5.68
C TRP A 21 9.24 -13.64 -5.98
N GLY A 22 10.22 -14.25 -5.33
CA GLY A 22 11.63 -13.91 -5.46
C GLY A 22 12.48 -14.61 -4.40
N HIS A 23 13.77 -14.30 -4.39
CA HIS A 23 14.70 -14.87 -3.42
C HIS A 23 14.79 -14.09 -2.11
N SER A 24 14.38 -12.81 -2.11
CA SER A 24 14.47 -11.95 -0.94
C SER A 24 13.50 -10.79 -1.07
N PHE A 25 13.03 -10.28 0.07
CA PHE A 25 12.37 -8.97 0.12
C PHE A 25 13.38 -7.85 -0.09
N PRO A 26 12.94 -6.65 -0.56
CA PRO A 26 13.76 -5.44 -0.62
C PRO A 26 14.38 -5.11 0.75
N GLU A 27 15.48 -4.36 0.74
CA GLU A 27 16.17 -3.91 1.96
C GLU A 27 15.22 -3.12 2.90
N GLY A 28 14.36 -2.31 2.31
CA GLY A 28 13.31 -1.60 3.00
C GLY A 28 12.12 -1.41 2.08
N TYR A 29 10.91 -1.58 2.62
CA TYR A 29 9.68 -1.36 1.88
C TYR A 29 8.55 -0.90 2.80
N ILE A 30 7.58 -0.26 2.16
CA ILE A 30 6.27 0.04 2.71
C ILE A 30 5.27 -0.66 1.80
N TRP A 31 4.34 -1.38 2.39
CA TRP A 31 3.20 -1.95 1.68
C TRP A 31 1.94 -1.66 2.47
N MET A 32 0.90 -1.21 1.83
CA MET A 32 -0.37 -0.94 2.45
C MET A 32 -1.52 -1.19 1.48
N GLN A 33 -2.65 -1.66 2.02
CA GLN A 33 -3.86 -1.93 1.27
C GLN A 33 -5.09 -1.66 2.15
N CYS A 34 -6.12 -1.10 1.55
CA CYS A 34 -7.43 -0.95 2.18
C CYS A 34 -8.53 -0.98 1.13
N ASN A 35 -9.59 -1.73 1.40
CA ASN A 35 -10.83 -1.76 0.62
C ASN A 35 -12.07 -1.52 1.49
N ASN A 36 -11.87 -1.04 2.72
CA ASN A 36 -12.93 -0.76 3.68
C ASN A 36 -13.04 0.75 3.97
N PHE A 37 -13.38 1.52 2.93
CA PHE A 37 -13.65 2.95 3.04
C PHE A 37 -15.14 3.23 3.20
N LYS A 38 -15.49 4.43 3.72
CA LYS A 38 -16.89 4.89 3.75
C LYS A 38 -17.46 5.08 2.34
N LYS A 39 -16.60 5.50 1.38
CA LYS A 39 -16.94 5.56 -0.04
C LYS A 39 -17.03 4.13 -0.57
N GLU A 40 -18.18 3.78 -1.12
CA GLU A 40 -18.37 2.48 -1.78
C GLU A 40 -17.50 2.38 -3.05
N ASN A 41 -17.20 1.17 -3.47
CA ASN A 41 -16.40 0.87 -4.66
C ASN A 41 -15.07 1.62 -4.72
N PHE A 42 -14.46 1.85 -3.55
CA PHE A 42 -13.17 2.52 -3.40
C PHE A 42 -12.18 1.58 -2.70
N SER A 43 -11.04 1.38 -3.33
CA SER A 43 -9.94 0.57 -2.78
C SER A 43 -8.60 1.19 -3.13
N VAL A 44 -7.64 1.06 -2.25
CA VAL A 44 -6.28 1.59 -2.45
C VAL A 44 -5.26 0.53 -2.09
N LYS A 45 -4.25 0.41 -2.94
CA LYS A 45 -3.00 -0.30 -2.66
C LYS A 45 -1.83 0.64 -2.92
N ALA A 46 -0.87 0.67 -2.04
CA ALA A 46 0.37 1.42 -2.24
C ALA A 46 1.57 0.62 -1.75
N SER A 47 2.61 0.60 -2.56
CA SER A 47 3.90 -0.01 -2.25
C SER A 47 5.02 0.92 -2.68
N VAL A 48 5.97 1.16 -1.78
CA VAL A 48 7.21 1.90 -2.02
C VAL A 48 8.35 1.04 -1.49
N ALA A 49 9.38 0.80 -2.29
CA ALA A 49 10.46 -0.08 -1.90
C ALA A 49 11.81 0.42 -2.42
N LYS A 50 12.87 0.11 -1.66
CA LYS A 50 14.26 0.27 -2.11
C LYS A 50 14.65 -0.95 -2.93
N ILE A 51 14.60 -0.79 -4.24
CA ILE A 51 14.85 -1.88 -5.20
C ILE A 51 16.35 -1.95 -5.50
N PRO A 52 17.01 -3.09 -5.26
CA PRO A 52 18.39 -3.29 -5.66
C PRO A 52 18.47 -3.33 -7.18
N TRP A 53 19.44 -2.62 -7.76
CA TRP A 53 19.66 -2.57 -9.20
C TRP A 53 21.14 -2.49 -9.52
N LEU A 54 21.66 -3.54 -10.17
CA LEU A 54 23.10 -3.66 -10.50
C LEU A 54 23.99 -3.46 -9.25
N LYS A 55 24.79 -2.39 -9.23
CA LYS A 55 25.68 -2.02 -8.11
C LYS A 55 25.10 -0.94 -7.20
N SER A 56 23.83 -0.58 -7.37
CA SER A 56 23.14 0.50 -6.66
C SER A 56 21.73 0.09 -6.27
N SER A 57 20.90 1.05 -5.94
CA SER A 57 19.47 0.87 -5.67
C SER A 57 18.70 2.12 -6.10
N PHE A 58 17.42 1.97 -6.36
CA PHE A 58 16.50 3.09 -6.58
C PHE A 58 15.23 2.89 -5.74
N ILE A 59 14.49 3.98 -5.53
CA ILE A 59 13.17 3.91 -4.91
C ILE A 59 12.14 3.64 -6.00
N GLY A 60 11.58 2.44 -5.98
CA GLY A 60 10.47 2.06 -6.83
C GLY A 60 9.14 2.16 -6.10
N PHE A 61 8.06 2.39 -6.83
CA PHE A 61 6.72 2.39 -6.27
C PHE A 61 5.70 1.84 -7.26
N ILE A 62 4.68 1.18 -6.70
CA ILE A 62 3.51 0.67 -7.42
C ILE A 62 2.30 0.94 -6.52
N SER A 63 1.41 1.80 -6.98
CA SER A 63 0.21 2.17 -6.26
C SER A 63 -0.97 2.25 -7.21
N GLY A 64 -2.15 1.94 -6.71
CA GLY A 64 -3.39 2.01 -7.46
C GLY A 64 -4.55 2.43 -6.58
N VAL A 65 -5.43 3.22 -7.16
CA VAL A 65 -6.75 3.56 -6.61
C VAL A 65 -7.78 2.99 -7.54
N LEU A 66 -8.56 2.03 -7.06
CA LEU A 66 -9.74 1.52 -7.76
C LEU A 66 -10.95 2.31 -7.25
N ILE A 67 -11.65 2.98 -8.15
CA ILE A 67 -12.83 3.78 -7.86
C ILE A 67 -13.90 3.55 -8.92
N ASP A 68 -15.09 3.12 -8.50
CA ASP A 68 -16.25 2.85 -9.36
C ASP A 68 -15.93 1.97 -10.59
N GLY A 69 -14.99 1.03 -10.43
CA GLY A 69 -14.53 0.12 -11.48
C GLY A 69 -13.36 0.64 -12.32
N GLU A 70 -12.95 1.89 -12.17
CA GLU A 70 -11.79 2.46 -12.85
C GLU A 70 -10.53 2.36 -11.98
N LEU A 71 -9.43 1.90 -12.55
CA LEU A 71 -8.12 1.83 -11.91
C LEU A 71 -7.27 3.04 -12.30
N ILE A 72 -6.88 3.84 -11.29
CA ILE A 72 -5.93 4.94 -11.43
C ILE A 72 -4.58 4.48 -10.89
N GLU A 73 -3.58 4.43 -11.77
CA GLU A 73 -2.27 3.88 -11.45
C GLU A 73 -1.22 4.97 -11.22
N PHE A 74 -0.33 4.69 -10.27
CA PHE A 74 0.87 5.47 -9.96
C PHE A 74 2.04 4.50 -9.84
N THR A 75 2.88 4.44 -10.86
CA THR A 75 3.99 3.48 -10.91
C THR A 75 5.27 4.16 -11.35
N THR A 76 6.41 3.57 -11.01
CA THR A 76 7.74 4.07 -11.41
C THR A 76 7.90 4.20 -12.93
N TYR A 77 7.11 3.47 -13.71
CA TYR A 77 7.25 3.33 -15.16
C TYR A 77 6.10 3.92 -15.99
N ASN A 78 5.17 4.69 -15.39
CA ASN A 78 4.03 5.29 -16.12
C ASN A 78 3.99 6.83 -16.02
N SER A 79 5.13 7.49 -15.95
CA SER A 79 5.27 8.95 -15.79
C SER A 79 4.72 9.50 -14.47
N SER A 80 4.48 8.63 -13.48
CA SER A 80 4.17 9.07 -12.13
C SER A 80 5.44 9.45 -11.36
N LYS A 81 5.26 10.26 -10.30
CA LYS A 81 6.36 10.66 -9.41
C LYS A 81 5.98 10.41 -7.96
N LEU A 82 6.96 9.96 -7.18
CA LEU A 82 6.89 9.95 -5.72
C LEU A 82 7.33 11.33 -5.22
N LEU A 83 6.39 12.12 -4.68
CA LEU A 83 6.65 13.47 -4.19
C LEU A 83 7.15 13.46 -2.75
N ALA A 84 6.58 12.57 -1.94
CA ALA A 84 6.99 12.39 -0.55
C ALA A 84 6.76 10.95 -0.08
N CYS A 85 7.66 10.48 0.78
CA CYS A 85 7.52 9.25 1.53
C CYS A 85 8.11 9.47 2.92
N LYS A 86 7.26 9.53 3.94
CA LYS A 86 7.66 9.77 5.33
C LYS A 86 7.14 8.67 6.21
N VAL A 87 8.03 8.07 6.99
CA VAL A 87 7.72 7.04 7.97
C VAL A 87 8.09 7.54 9.35
N THR A 88 7.17 7.41 10.29
CA THR A 88 7.38 7.68 11.72
C THR A 88 6.81 6.53 12.54
N ASP A 89 7.01 6.54 13.85
CA ASP A 89 6.42 5.53 14.73
C ASP A 89 4.89 5.56 14.72
N SER A 90 4.30 6.74 14.49
CA SER A 90 2.84 6.96 14.57
C SER A 90 2.12 6.95 13.21
N PHE A 91 2.81 7.26 12.12
CA PHE A 91 2.19 7.33 10.81
C PHE A 91 3.16 7.08 9.65
N VAL A 92 2.58 6.72 8.51
CA VAL A 92 3.24 6.72 7.19
C VAL A 92 2.49 7.71 6.30
N LEU A 93 3.22 8.54 5.57
CA LEU A 93 2.71 9.44 4.54
C LEU A 93 3.35 9.09 3.20
N ILE A 94 2.53 8.92 2.17
CA ILE A 94 2.97 8.75 0.78
C ILE A 94 2.23 9.80 -0.06
N SER A 95 2.98 10.58 -0.84
CA SER A 95 2.41 11.52 -1.81
C SER A 95 2.91 11.17 -3.20
N LEU A 96 2.00 10.97 -4.12
CA LEU A 96 2.25 10.58 -5.50
C LEU A 96 1.55 11.55 -6.46
N GLU A 97 2.11 11.68 -7.64
CA GLU A 97 1.43 12.34 -8.75
C GLU A 97 1.56 11.53 -10.04
N ASN A 98 0.55 11.63 -10.88
CA ASN A 98 0.61 11.23 -12.28
C ASN A 98 0.15 12.43 -13.15
N PRO A 99 0.11 12.33 -14.50
CA PRO A 99 -0.31 13.44 -15.35
C PRO A 99 -1.70 14.01 -15.04
N LYS A 100 -2.61 13.21 -14.48
CA LYS A 100 -4.00 13.61 -14.25
C LYS A 100 -4.35 13.84 -12.78
N PHE A 101 -3.68 13.15 -11.85
CA PHE A 101 -4.06 13.10 -10.44
C PHE A 101 -2.89 13.34 -9.49
N ASN A 102 -3.20 13.90 -8.32
CA ASN A 102 -2.38 13.83 -7.12
C ASN A 102 -3.04 12.87 -6.13
N LEU A 103 -2.22 12.05 -5.47
CA LEU A 103 -2.65 11.08 -4.47
C LEU A 103 -1.85 11.28 -3.19
N ASP A 104 -2.54 11.57 -2.10
CA ASP A 104 -1.97 11.58 -0.76
C ASP A 104 -2.58 10.46 0.08
N ILE A 105 -1.74 9.65 0.69
CA ILE A 105 -2.13 8.55 1.58
C ILE A 105 -1.47 8.77 2.93
N LYS A 106 -2.26 8.84 3.98
CA LYS A 106 -1.79 8.84 5.36
C LYS A 106 -2.32 7.62 6.09
N LEU A 107 -1.40 6.78 6.55
CA LEU A 107 -1.71 5.64 7.41
C LEU A 107 -1.30 5.97 8.84
N THR A 108 -2.27 6.05 9.75
CA THR A 108 -2.00 6.10 11.19
C THR A 108 -1.74 4.68 11.68
N ARG A 109 -0.53 4.47 12.23
CA ARG A 109 -0.09 3.16 12.73
C ARG A 109 -0.64 2.90 14.13
N LYS A 110 -0.95 1.65 14.38
CA LYS A 110 -1.13 1.09 15.72
C LYS A 110 0.01 0.13 16.02
N LYS A 111 -0.08 -0.58 17.16
CA LYS A 111 0.97 -1.51 17.56
C LYS A 111 1.19 -2.59 16.48
N PRO A 112 2.39 -2.70 15.91
CA PRO A 112 2.66 -3.69 14.88
C PRO A 112 2.86 -5.08 15.48
N THR A 113 2.64 -6.09 14.63
CA THR A 113 3.05 -7.48 14.89
C THR A 113 4.27 -7.79 14.03
N LYS A 114 5.28 -8.39 14.63
CA LYS A 114 6.47 -8.84 13.90
C LYS A 114 6.18 -10.15 13.18
N LEU A 115 6.55 -10.20 11.92
CA LEU A 115 6.45 -11.38 11.06
C LEU A 115 7.82 -11.77 10.54
N VAL A 116 7.97 -13.06 10.22
CA VAL A 116 9.15 -13.57 9.56
C VAL A 116 9.05 -13.39 8.05
N ALA A 117 10.15 -13.04 7.42
CA ALA A 117 10.24 -12.85 5.98
C ALA A 117 11.54 -13.42 5.40
N PRO A 118 11.57 -13.82 4.13
CA PRO A 118 12.79 -14.36 3.52
C PRO A 118 13.83 -13.26 3.29
N ILE A 119 15.05 -13.55 3.73
CA ILE A 119 16.25 -12.75 3.48
C ILE A 119 17.32 -13.69 2.97
N SER A 120 17.70 -13.56 1.71
CA SER A 120 18.71 -14.40 1.06
C SER A 120 18.50 -15.91 1.29
N GLY A 121 17.23 -16.34 1.29
CA GLY A 121 16.85 -17.74 1.50
C GLY A 121 16.60 -18.16 2.96
N PHE A 122 16.84 -17.29 3.93
CA PHE A 122 16.55 -17.56 5.35
C PHE A 122 15.32 -16.78 5.81
N MET A 123 14.55 -17.35 6.75
CA MET A 123 13.42 -16.67 7.36
C MET A 123 13.87 -15.89 8.60
N ASP A 124 13.68 -14.57 8.61
CA ASP A 124 14.05 -13.69 9.73
C ASP A 124 12.89 -12.80 10.16
N SER A 125 12.85 -12.43 11.45
CA SER A 125 11.79 -11.59 12.03
C SER A 125 12.07 -10.12 11.74
N ARG A 126 11.76 -9.69 10.53
CA ARG A 126 12.12 -8.38 9.97
C ARG A 126 10.94 -7.51 9.56
N VAL A 127 9.81 -8.12 9.27
CA VAL A 127 8.61 -7.42 8.81
C VAL A 127 7.75 -7.00 9.99
N GLU A 128 7.23 -5.79 9.97
CA GLU A 128 6.24 -5.31 10.92
C GLU A 128 4.92 -5.02 10.17
N GLU A 129 3.85 -5.67 10.60
CA GLU A 129 2.52 -5.47 10.05
C GLU A 129 1.53 -4.90 11.07
N CYS A 130 0.70 -3.97 10.62
CA CYS A 130 -0.38 -3.38 11.39
C CYS A 130 -1.70 -3.61 10.65
N MET A 131 -2.52 -4.54 11.12
CA MET A 131 -3.78 -4.94 10.47
C MET A 131 -4.96 -3.99 10.77
N ASP A 132 -4.85 -3.15 11.79
CA ASP A 132 -5.91 -2.27 12.27
C ASP A 132 -5.54 -0.77 12.21
N GLY A 133 -4.61 -0.42 11.34
CA GLY A 133 -4.28 0.97 11.05
C GLY A 133 -5.45 1.74 10.42
N LYS A 134 -5.46 3.06 10.59
CA LYS A 134 -6.43 3.94 9.94
C LYS A 134 -5.80 4.58 8.72
N MET A 135 -6.40 4.36 7.55
CA MET A 135 -5.96 4.97 6.28
C MET A 135 -6.86 6.15 5.90
N GLU A 136 -6.25 7.26 5.57
CA GLU A 136 -6.88 8.47 5.02
C GLU A 136 -6.29 8.70 3.63
N VAL A 137 -7.15 8.89 2.63
CA VAL A 137 -6.75 9.01 1.23
C VAL A 137 -7.37 10.26 0.64
N PHE A 138 -6.56 11.06 -0.07
CA PHE A 138 -6.98 12.23 -0.81
C PHE A 138 -6.52 12.06 -2.26
N LEU A 139 -7.47 11.85 -3.16
CA LEU A 139 -7.25 11.79 -4.59
C LEU A 139 -7.79 13.08 -5.21
N LYS A 140 -6.91 13.86 -5.86
CA LYS A 140 -7.28 15.15 -6.46
C LYS A 140 -7.04 15.11 -7.95
N GLU A 141 -8.06 15.40 -8.73
CA GLU A 141 -7.91 15.59 -10.17
C GLU A 141 -7.33 16.97 -10.48
N LYS A 142 -6.24 17.00 -11.25
CA LYS A 142 -5.47 18.24 -11.52
C LYS A 142 -6.24 19.26 -12.36
N LYS A 143 -7.08 18.83 -13.29
CA LYS A 143 -7.83 19.72 -14.19
C LYS A 143 -8.99 20.43 -13.49
N THR A 144 -9.74 19.71 -12.69
CA THR A 144 -10.97 20.20 -12.07
C THR A 144 -10.75 20.68 -10.64
N ASN A 145 -9.60 20.36 -10.03
CA ASN A 145 -9.32 20.54 -8.61
C ASN A 145 -10.29 19.79 -7.67
N ASN A 146 -11.12 18.90 -8.20
CA ASN A 146 -12.01 18.08 -7.39
C ASN A 146 -11.25 17.09 -6.52
N ILE A 147 -11.64 16.99 -5.27
CA ILE A 147 -11.20 15.93 -4.36
C ILE A 147 -12.25 14.82 -4.43
N ILE A 148 -11.77 13.61 -4.68
CA ILE A 148 -12.59 12.42 -4.86
C ILE A 148 -12.53 11.55 -3.62
#